data_b40c1412b68f173388ec6953d9fdf744
#
_entry.id   b40c1412b68f173388ec6953d9fdf744
#
_cell.length_a   1.000
_cell.length_b   1.000
_cell.length_c   1.000
_cell.angle_alpha   90.00
_cell.angle_beta   90.00
_cell.angle_gamma   90.00
#
_symmetry.space_group_name_H-M   'P 1'
#
loop_
_entity.id
_entity.type
_entity.pdbx_description
1 polymer ?
#
loop_
_entity_poly.entity_id
_entity_poly.type
_entity_poly.pdbx_seq_one_letter_code
_entity_poly.pdbx_strand_id
1 'polypeptide(L)'
;MVDWAVNTRQKVIQILPVNDTTMTHAWTDSYPYNSISIYAFHPMYADIRQMGTLKDKEAASKFSKKQKELNSLPAIDYEAVNQTKWEFFNLLFRQEGEKVLASKGFKDFFETNKEWLQPYAVFSYLRDAYKTPNFRKWPRHSVYQAEDIEKMCQPGTADYPHISLYYYIQYHLHLQLLSATEYARQHGVVLKGDIPIGISRNSVEAWTEPHYFNLDGQAGAPPDDFSINGQNWGFPTYNWDVMEKDGYRWWMKRFQKMAEYFDAYRIDHILGFFRIWEIPMHAVHGLLGQFDPSLPMSREEIESYGLTFRDEYLLPFIHESFLGQLFGPHTHLVKQDFLQLVDDSGLYRMKPGFETQREVEQFFAGRNDEDSVWIREGLYSLISNVLFVADKKEESKYHPRIGVQRDFVFRSLNEEEKNAFNRLYDQYYYHRHNEFWYQQAMKKLPQLTQSTRMLVCGEDLGMIPACVSSVMNDLRILSLEIQRMPKNPMYEFGHLNEYPYRSVCTISTHDMSTLRGWWEEDYQQTQRYYNATLGHYGVAPTTATPE
;
A
#
# COMPACT_ATOMS: atom_id res chain seq x y z
N MET A 1 9.55 24.96 -1.19
CA MET A 1 9.67 24.01 -2.32
C MET A 1 9.24 24.63 -3.65
N VAL A 2 8.10 25.35 -3.72
CA VAL A 2 7.67 26.01 -4.97
C VAL A 2 8.72 26.99 -5.48
N ASP A 3 9.26 27.88 -4.61
CA ASP A 3 10.31 28.84 -4.99
C ASP A 3 11.57 28.13 -5.49
N TRP A 4 11.94 27.02 -4.86
CA TRP A 4 13.06 26.19 -5.30
C TRP A 4 12.79 25.61 -6.69
N ALA A 5 11.59 25.06 -6.93
CA ALA A 5 11.21 24.54 -8.23
C ALA A 5 11.25 25.62 -9.32
N VAL A 6 10.75 26.81 -9.04
CA VAL A 6 10.82 27.96 -9.96
C VAL A 6 12.28 28.32 -10.26
N ASN A 7 13.12 28.45 -9.23
CA ASN A 7 14.53 28.82 -9.37
C ASN A 7 15.34 27.78 -10.14
N THR A 8 14.99 26.51 -10.03
CA THR A 8 15.62 25.38 -10.75
C THR A 8 14.90 25.03 -12.05
N ARG A 9 13.89 25.82 -12.44
CA ARG A 9 13.06 25.61 -13.66
C ARG A 9 12.29 24.29 -13.67
N GLN A 10 12.05 23.68 -12.50
CA GLN A 10 11.17 22.52 -12.36
C GLN A 10 9.70 22.96 -12.51
N LYS A 11 8.88 22.10 -13.10
CA LYS A 11 7.48 22.42 -13.39
C LYS A 11 6.49 21.59 -12.57
N VAL A 12 6.93 20.50 -11.97
CA VAL A 12 6.08 19.58 -11.22
C VAL A 12 6.75 19.27 -9.88
N ILE A 13 5.96 19.35 -8.81
CA ILE A 13 6.32 18.82 -7.49
C ILE A 13 5.37 17.66 -7.21
N GLN A 14 5.90 16.45 -7.11
CA GLN A 14 5.15 15.30 -6.62
C GLN A 14 5.32 15.18 -5.11
N ILE A 15 4.22 14.95 -4.42
CA ILE A 15 4.19 14.67 -2.98
C ILE A 15 3.59 13.29 -2.72
N LEU A 16 3.99 12.68 -1.61
CA LEU A 16 3.40 11.43 -1.12
C LEU A 16 1.95 11.65 -0.67
N PRO A 17 1.17 10.58 -0.41
CA PRO A 17 -0.19 10.72 0.09
C PRO A 17 -0.26 11.60 1.34
N VAL A 18 -1.25 12.48 1.38
CA VAL A 18 -1.43 13.45 2.47
C VAL A 18 -2.56 13.08 3.42
N ASN A 19 -3.21 11.96 3.16
CA ASN A 19 -4.35 11.50 3.94
C ASN A 19 -3.95 11.09 5.37
N ASP A 20 -4.93 11.13 6.28
CA ASP A 20 -4.71 10.74 7.67
C ASP A 20 -4.47 9.24 7.81
N THR A 21 -3.37 8.90 8.46
CA THR A 21 -2.93 7.53 8.77
C THR A 21 -2.90 7.24 10.27
N THR A 22 -3.46 8.14 11.09
CA THR A 22 -3.40 8.05 12.55
C THR A 22 -4.23 6.88 13.08
N MET A 23 -3.56 5.86 13.60
CA MET A 23 -4.19 4.69 14.22
C MET A 23 -3.93 4.62 15.72
N THR A 24 -2.70 4.85 16.13
CA THR A 24 -2.22 4.66 17.51
C THR A 24 -1.48 5.86 18.06
N HIS A 25 -1.25 6.89 17.25
CA HIS A 25 -0.39 8.04 17.51
C HIS A 25 1.10 7.70 17.68
N ALA A 26 1.50 6.45 17.36
CA ALA A 26 2.88 6.00 17.37
C ALA A 26 3.57 6.27 16.02
N TRP A 27 4.90 6.15 15.98
CA TRP A 27 5.70 6.37 14.78
C TRP A 27 5.29 5.47 13.60
N THR A 28 4.70 4.32 13.86
CA THR A 28 4.16 3.41 12.84
C THR A 28 3.05 4.03 11.98
N ASP A 29 2.39 5.08 12.49
CA ASP A 29 1.38 5.84 11.76
C ASP A 29 2.00 6.80 10.71
N SER A 30 3.33 6.88 10.63
CA SER A 30 4.03 7.71 9.63
C SER A 30 3.99 7.16 8.21
N TYR A 31 3.55 5.90 8.01
CA TYR A 31 3.47 5.27 6.69
C TYR A 31 2.28 5.83 5.88
N PRO A 32 2.53 6.60 4.80
CA PRO A 32 1.50 7.42 4.17
C PRO A 32 0.46 6.62 3.35
N TYR A 33 0.73 5.34 3.04
CA TYR A 33 -0.17 4.52 2.23
C TYR A 33 -1.22 3.76 3.06
N ASN A 34 -1.12 3.76 4.39
CA ASN A 34 -2.07 3.08 5.27
C ASN A 34 -3.11 4.05 5.86
N SER A 35 -3.86 4.73 4.99
CA SER A 35 -4.80 5.77 5.41
C SER A 35 -6.02 5.22 6.13
N ILE A 36 -6.46 5.96 7.16
CA ILE A 36 -7.74 5.73 7.85
C ILE A 36 -8.91 6.49 7.19
N SER A 37 -8.62 7.40 6.27
CA SER A 37 -9.61 8.11 5.46
C SER A 37 -9.02 8.52 4.12
N ILE A 38 -9.81 8.39 3.05
CA ILE A 38 -9.43 8.86 1.71
C ILE A 38 -9.67 10.36 1.51
N TYR A 39 -10.27 11.04 2.47
CA TYR A 39 -10.64 12.45 2.39
C TYR A 39 -9.88 13.32 3.38
N ALA A 40 -9.77 12.88 4.64
CA ALA A 40 -9.16 13.65 5.71
C ALA A 40 -7.64 13.74 5.56
N PHE A 41 -7.07 14.90 5.90
CA PHE A 41 -5.63 15.12 5.89
C PHE A 41 -5.01 14.77 7.23
N HIS A 42 -3.77 14.30 7.19
CA HIS A 42 -3.03 13.94 8.40
C HIS A 42 -2.74 15.18 9.26
N PRO A 43 -3.14 15.20 10.55
CA PRO A 43 -2.96 16.34 11.44
C PRO A 43 -1.51 16.81 11.58
N MET A 44 -0.55 15.90 11.40
CA MET A 44 0.89 16.21 11.43
C MET A 44 1.31 17.25 10.37
N TYR A 45 0.58 17.40 9.27
CA TYR A 45 0.91 18.36 8.22
C TYR A 45 0.47 19.79 8.53
N ALA A 46 -0.35 20.02 9.58
CA ALA A 46 -0.77 21.35 9.93
C ALA A 46 0.42 22.26 10.32
N ASP A 47 0.54 23.41 9.68
CA ASP A 47 1.41 24.48 10.16
C ASP A 47 0.71 25.24 11.27
N ILE A 48 1.09 24.96 12.52
CA ILE A 48 0.47 25.56 13.70
C ILE A 48 0.60 27.10 13.74
N ARG A 49 1.61 27.68 13.08
CA ARG A 49 1.82 29.13 13.01
C ARG A 49 0.74 29.84 12.19
N GLN A 50 0.12 29.11 11.23
CA GLN A 50 -0.95 29.64 10.39
C GLN A 50 -2.35 29.37 10.98
N MET A 51 -2.45 28.59 12.05
CA MET A 51 -3.75 28.31 12.69
C MET A 51 -4.20 29.44 13.61
N GLY A 52 -3.26 30.12 14.27
CA GLY A 52 -3.52 31.20 15.20
C GLY A 52 -2.41 31.36 16.26
N THR A 53 -2.60 32.29 17.18
CA THR A 53 -1.66 32.57 18.25
C THR A 53 -2.31 32.34 19.60
N LEU A 54 -1.64 31.60 20.48
CA LEU A 54 -2.08 31.44 21.86
C LEU A 54 -2.00 32.76 22.63
N LYS A 55 -3.07 33.12 23.30
CA LYS A 55 -3.14 34.31 24.16
C LYS A 55 -2.31 34.14 25.43
N ASP A 56 -2.22 32.92 25.95
CA ASP A 56 -1.36 32.56 27.05
C ASP A 56 0.11 32.64 26.62
N LYS A 57 0.83 33.65 27.13
CA LYS A 57 2.23 33.89 26.79
C LYS A 57 3.18 32.80 27.29
N GLU A 58 2.86 32.17 28.40
CA GLU A 58 3.67 31.09 28.97
C GLU A 58 3.55 29.83 28.07
N ALA A 59 2.32 29.43 27.72
CA ALA A 59 2.08 28.36 26.79
C ALA A 59 2.73 28.63 25.42
N ALA A 60 2.56 29.83 24.84
CA ALA A 60 3.18 30.22 23.58
C ALA A 60 4.71 30.10 23.62
N SER A 61 5.33 30.54 24.73
CA SER A 61 6.78 30.43 24.94
C SER A 61 7.23 28.98 25.03
N LYS A 62 6.47 28.12 25.75
CA LYS A 62 6.73 26.67 25.85
C LYS A 62 6.74 26.01 24.47
N PHE A 63 5.72 26.24 23.64
CA PHE A 63 5.65 25.71 22.29
C PHE A 63 6.78 26.19 21.38
N SER A 64 7.15 27.47 21.45
CA SER A 64 8.28 28.03 20.70
C SER A 64 9.62 27.37 21.08
N LYS A 65 9.84 27.10 22.36
CA LYS A 65 11.02 26.35 22.82
C LYS A 65 11.01 24.92 22.32
N LYS A 66 9.86 24.24 22.47
CA LYS A 66 9.71 22.85 22.03
C LYS A 66 9.88 22.71 20.52
N GLN A 67 9.37 23.65 19.73
CA GLN A 67 9.58 23.69 18.27
C GLN A 67 11.06 23.79 17.92
N LYS A 68 11.82 24.66 18.59
CA LYS A 68 13.27 24.80 18.36
C LYS A 68 14.02 23.53 18.73
N GLU A 69 13.66 22.91 19.86
CA GLU A 69 14.23 21.63 20.30
C GLU A 69 14.01 20.54 19.24
N LEU A 70 12.75 20.31 18.85
CA LEU A 70 12.40 19.26 17.88
C LEU A 70 13.01 19.52 16.49
N ASN A 71 13.07 20.78 16.05
CA ASN A 71 13.68 21.13 14.76
C ASN A 71 15.21 21.02 14.76
N SER A 72 15.86 20.91 15.92
CA SER A 72 17.31 20.71 16.02
C SER A 72 17.74 19.24 15.99
N LEU A 73 16.79 18.31 16.03
CA LEU A 73 17.06 16.88 15.95
C LEU A 73 17.54 16.49 14.54
N PRO A 74 18.44 15.50 14.42
CA PRO A 74 18.94 15.04 13.13
C PRO A 74 17.87 14.30 12.31
N ALA A 75 16.83 13.77 12.96
CA ALA A 75 15.68 13.13 12.36
C ALA A 75 14.42 13.56 13.10
N ILE A 76 13.26 13.39 12.45
CA ILE A 76 11.96 13.73 13.04
C ILE A 76 11.63 12.72 14.14
N ASP A 77 11.42 13.25 15.36
CA ASP A 77 10.76 12.50 16.43
C ASP A 77 9.24 12.60 16.21
N TYR A 78 8.69 11.61 15.50
CA TYR A 78 7.29 11.60 15.10
C TYR A 78 6.33 11.75 16.29
N GLU A 79 6.55 10.97 17.35
CA GLU A 79 5.66 10.93 18.51
C GLU A 79 5.70 12.25 19.28
N ALA A 80 6.90 12.79 19.53
CA ALA A 80 7.05 14.07 20.23
C ALA A 80 6.46 15.23 19.43
N VAL A 81 6.63 15.26 18.10
CA VAL A 81 6.00 16.28 17.23
C VAL A 81 4.48 16.12 17.24
N ASN A 82 3.97 14.90 17.09
CA ASN A 82 2.54 14.62 17.10
C ASN A 82 1.90 15.06 18.43
N GLN A 83 2.44 14.63 19.57
CA GLN A 83 1.97 15.01 20.88
C GLN A 83 1.96 16.54 21.06
N THR A 84 3.05 17.22 20.68
CA THR A 84 3.17 18.67 20.80
C THR A 84 2.10 19.39 19.97
N LYS A 85 1.84 18.94 18.74
CA LYS A 85 0.79 19.52 17.89
C LYS A 85 -0.60 19.31 18.46
N TRP A 86 -0.91 18.12 18.98
CA TRP A 86 -2.20 17.84 19.62
C TRP A 86 -2.44 18.65 20.88
N GLU A 87 -1.41 18.89 21.70
CA GLU A 87 -1.49 19.84 22.84
C GLU A 87 -1.83 21.25 22.34
N PHE A 88 -1.16 21.72 21.28
CA PHE A 88 -1.42 23.03 20.67
C PHE A 88 -2.84 23.13 20.10
N PHE A 89 -3.30 22.13 19.35
CA PHE A 89 -4.65 22.11 18.78
C PHE A 89 -5.71 22.23 19.88
N ASN A 90 -5.58 21.47 20.96
CA ASN A 90 -6.51 21.52 22.08
C ASN A 90 -6.56 22.90 22.74
N LEU A 91 -5.42 23.54 22.99
CA LEU A 91 -5.35 24.87 23.59
C LEU A 91 -5.95 25.93 22.68
N LEU A 92 -5.58 25.92 21.40
CA LEU A 92 -6.07 26.90 20.45
C LEU A 92 -7.57 26.73 20.19
N PHE A 93 -8.04 25.49 20.08
CA PHE A 93 -9.47 25.19 19.93
C PHE A 93 -10.31 25.67 21.11
N ARG A 94 -9.85 25.47 22.36
CA ARG A 94 -10.51 26.02 23.55
C ARG A 94 -10.56 27.55 23.53
N GLN A 95 -9.54 28.19 22.95
CA GLN A 95 -9.45 29.65 22.87
C GLN A 95 -10.38 30.26 21.82
N GLU A 96 -10.48 29.67 20.65
CA GLU A 96 -11.14 30.30 19.49
C GLU A 96 -11.98 29.35 18.62
N GLY A 97 -12.08 28.08 18.99
CA GLY A 97 -12.80 27.07 18.20
C GLY A 97 -14.25 27.48 17.94
N GLU A 98 -14.97 27.94 18.94
CA GLU A 98 -16.36 28.40 18.77
C GLU A 98 -16.48 29.53 17.73
N LYS A 99 -15.57 30.50 17.78
CA LYS A 99 -15.54 31.61 16.81
C LYS A 99 -15.26 31.10 15.39
N VAL A 100 -14.34 30.16 15.23
CA VAL A 100 -13.99 29.60 13.91
C VAL A 100 -15.15 28.77 13.37
N LEU A 101 -15.75 27.91 14.19
CA LEU A 101 -16.90 27.08 13.81
C LEU A 101 -18.15 27.93 13.48
N ALA A 102 -18.29 29.13 14.06
CA ALA A 102 -19.37 30.06 13.73
C ALA A 102 -19.10 30.87 12.46
N SER A 103 -17.87 30.87 11.94
CA SER A 103 -17.49 31.66 10.76
C SER A 103 -18.18 31.17 9.48
N LYS A 104 -18.41 32.09 8.53
CA LYS A 104 -18.99 31.75 7.23
C LYS A 104 -18.09 30.74 6.49
N GLY A 105 -16.78 30.97 6.45
CA GLY A 105 -15.84 30.07 5.74
C GLY A 105 -15.88 28.64 6.28
N PHE A 106 -15.94 28.47 7.59
CA PHE A 106 -16.10 27.13 8.15
C PHE A 106 -17.48 26.51 7.80
N LYS A 107 -18.56 27.26 7.88
CA LYS A 107 -19.90 26.76 7.55
C LYS A 107 -19.98 26.30 6.09
N ASP A 108 -19.44 27.08 5.16
CA ASP A 108 -19.36 26.73 3.75
C ASP A 108 -18.54 25.44 3.54
N PHE A 109 -17.39 25.33 4.19
CA PHE A 109 -16.55 24.12 4.19
C PHE A 109 -17.30 22.92 4.78
N PHE A 110 -17.95 23.07 5.93
CA PHE A 110 -18.67 22.01 6.61
C PHE A 110 -19.81 21.48 5.75
N GLU A 111 -20.67 22.35 5.20
CA GLU A 111 -21.79 21.95 4.35
C GLU A 111 -21.33 21.18 3.10
N THR A 112 -20.22 21.58 2.51
CA THR A 112 -19.65 20.89 1.35
C THR A 112 -19.06 19.52 1.69
N ASN A 113 -18.55 19.34 2.91
CA ASN A 113 -17.74 18.18 3.30
C ASN A 113 -18.38 17.28 4.37
N LYS A 114 -19.54 17.63 4.92
CA LYS A 114 -20.15 16.93 6.08
C LYS A 114 -20.37 15.43 5.86
N GLU A 115 -20.58 15.01 4.61
CA GLU A 115 -20.81 13.60 4.26
C GLU A 115 -19.64 12.71 4.69
N TRP A 116 -18.40 13.17 4.55
CA TRP A 116 -17.21 12.44 4.97
C TRP A 116 -16.63 12.94 6.31
N LEU A 117 -16.79 14.24 6.59
CA LEU A 117 -16.15 14.89 7.74
C LEU A 117 -16.74 14.43 9.07
N GLN A 118 -18.06 14.26 9.13
CA GLN A 118 -18.75 13.78 10.34
C GLN A 118 -18.35 12.34 10.70
N PRO A 119 -18.46 11.36 9.78
CA PRO A 119 -18.00 10.00 10.06
C PRO A 119 -16.51 9.93 10.43
N TYR A 120 -15.65 10.69 9.74
CA TYR A 120 -14.23 10.75 10.07
C TYR A 120 -13.96 11.25 11.48
N ALA A 121 -14.60 12.37 11.86
CA ALA A 121 -14.39 12.96 13.18
C ALA A 121 -14.90 12.05 14.31
N VAL A 122 -16.05 11.41 14.10
CA VAL A 122 -16.61 10.45 15.07
C VAL A 122 -15.73 9.20 15.16
N PHE A 123 -15.29 8.64 14.02
CA PHE A 123 -14.36 7.50 14.00
C PHE A 123 -13.09 7.82 14.78
N SER A 124 -12.48 8.98 14.53
CA SER A 124 -11.25 9.41 15.18
C SER A 124 -11.44 9.61 16.68
N TYR A 125 -12.55 10.20 17.11
CA TYR A 125 -12.94 10.33 18.50
C TYR A 125 -13.12 8.96 19.17
N LEU A 126 -13.85 8.04 18.56
CA LEU A 126 -14.11 6.70 19.09
C LEU A 126 -12.82 5.86 19.14
N ARG A 127 -11.97 5.94 18.11
CA ARG A 127 -10.64 5.32 18.10
C ARG A 127 -9.83 5.71 19.34
N ASP A 128 -9.78 7.02 19.63
CA ASP A 128 -9.02 7.55 20.76
C ASP A 128 -9.67 7.18 22.10
N ALA A 129 -11.00 7.26 22.20
CA ALA A 129 -11.75 6.90 23.39
C ALA A 129 -11.61 5.39 23.74
N TYR A 130 -11.67 4.52 22.74
CA TYR A 130 -11.52 3.07 22.90
C TYR A 130 -10.08 2.58 22.78
N LYS A 131 -9.12 3.48 22.47
CA LYS A 131 -7.68 3.18 22.31
C LYS A 131 -7.41 2.07 21.29
N THR A 132 -8.20 2.00 20.24
CA THR A 132 -8.04 1.05 19.12
C THR A 132 -8.72 1.54 17.86
N PRO A 133 -8.07 1.48 16.69
CA PRO A 133 -8.69 1.77 15.41
C PRO A 133 -9.60 0.63 14.94
N ASN A 134 -9.48 -0.56 15.54
CA ASN A 134 -10.28 -1.71 15.14
C ASN A 134 -11.73 -1.55 15.64
N PHE A 135 -12.54 -0.92 14.81
CA PHE A 135 -13.95 -0.64 15.11
C PHE A 135 -14.78 -1.91 15.42
N ARG A 136 -14.40 -3.07 14.91
CA ARG A 136 -15.06 -4.35 15.23
C ARG A 136 -14.92 -4.75 16.70
N LYS A 137 -13.91 -4.20 17.41
CA LYS A 137 -13.68 -4.42 18.83
C LYS A 137 -14.30 -3.33 19.70
N TRP A 138 -14.95 -2.31 19.13
CA TRP A 138 -15.60 -1.26 19.89
C TRP A 138 -16.84 -1.80 20.60
N PRO A 139 -17.07 -1.47 21.88
CA PRO A 139 -18.22 -1.95 22.63
C PRO A 139 -19.55 -1.36 22.13
N ARG A 140 -19.49 -0.19 21.46
CA ARG A 140 -20.60 0.46 20.77
C ARG A 140 -20.10 0.99 19.44
N HIS A 141 -21.00 1.15 18.47
CA HIS A 141 -20.70 1.67 17.14
C HIS A 141 -19.73 0.80 16.32
N SER A 142 -19.59 -0.49 16.66
CA SER A 142 -18.83 -1.45 15.84
C SER A 142 -19.43 -1.63 14.44
N VAL A 143 -20.73 -1.38 14.28
CA VAL A 143 -21.44 -1.26 13.02
C VAL A 143 -21.88 0.19 12.87
N TYR A 144 -21.59 0.78 11.71
CA TYR A 144 -21.95 2.15 11.39
C TYR A 144 -23.47 2.31 11.29
N GLN A 145 -24.01 3.34 11.95
CA GLN A 145 -25.41 3.75 11.88
C GLN A 145 -25.46 5.28 11.72
N ALA A 146 -25.92 5.76 10.60
CA ALA A 146 -25.88 7.18 10.26
C ALA A 146 -26.62 8.06 11.30
N GLU A 147 -27.78 7.61 11.77
CA GLU A 147 -28.58 8.36 12.76
C GLU A 147 -27.86 8.53 14.11
N ASP A 148 -27.09 7.52 14.53
CA ASP A 148 -26.32 7.60 15.77
C ASP A 148 -25.16 8.59 15.64
N ILE A 149 -24.48 8.57 14.49
CA ILE A 149 -23.40 9.50 14.19
C ILE A 149 -23.90 10.94 14.12
N GLU A 150 -25.03 11.18 13.45
CA GLU A 150 -25.67 12.50 13.40
C GLU A 150 -26.03 13.01 14.80
N LYS A 151 -26.54 12.16 15.70
CA LYS A 151 -26.84 12.54 17.10
C LYS A 151 -25.59 12.95 17.84
N MET A 152 -24.47 12.19 17.72
CA MET A 152 -23.19 12.52 18.34
C MET A 152 -22.64 13.87 17.83
N CYS A 153 -22.88 14.20 16.59
CA CYS A 153 -22.44 15.44 15.95
C CYS A 153 -23.30 16.67 16.28
N GLN A 154 -24.38 16.54 17.06
CA GLN A 154 -25.22 17.68 17.43
C GLN A 154 -24.54 18.58 18.48
N PRO A 155 -24.54 19.91 18.28
CA PRO A 155 -24.10 20.85 19.30
C PRO A 155 -24.85 20.64 20.61
N GLY A 156 -24.13 20.64 21.72
CA GLY A 156 -24.67 20.44 23.07
C GLY A 156 -24.63 18.98 23.57
N THR A 157 -24.26 18.00 22.75
CA THR A 157 -23.94 16.66 23.23
C THR A 157 -22.58 16.65 23.96
N ALA A 158 -22.37 15.69 24.85
CA ALA A 158 -21.11 15.54 25.58
C ALA A 158 -19.90 15.24 24.65
N ASP A 159 -20.15 14.58 23.52
CA ASP A 159 -19.13 14.16 22.56
C ASP A 159 -18.75 15.30 21.59
N TYR A 160 -19.66 16.26 21.36
CA TYR A 160 -19.48 17.31 20.36
C TYR A 160 -18.18 18.12 20.48
N PRO A 161 -17.72 18.53 21.67
CA PRO A 161 -16.45 19.26 21.80
C PRO A 161 -15.25 18.47 21.28
N HIS A 162 -15.24 17.16 21.46
CA HIS A 162 -14.18 16.27 20.99
C HIS A 162 -14.26 16.05 19.47
N ILE A 163 -15.46 15.85 18.96
CA ILE A 163 -15.72 15.66 17.53
C ILE A 163 -15.41 16.93 16.74
N SER A 164 -15.87 18.08 17.23
CA SER A 164 -15.69 19.37 16.54
C SER A 164 -14.24 19.88 16.53
N LEU A 165 -13.36 19.37 17.40
CA LEU A 165 -11.92 19.59 17.30
C LEU A 165 -11.36 19.01 15.99
N TYR A 166 -11.81 17.84 15.55
CA TYR A 166 -11.40 17.27 14.26
C TYR A 166 -11.91 18.11 13.08
N TYR A 167 -13.12 18.67 13.17
CA TYR A 167 -13.63 19.61 12.14
C TYR A 167 -12.72 20.85 12.04
N TYR A 168 -12.34 21.40 13.17
CA TYR A 168 -11.46 22.55 13.26
C TYR A 168 -10.09 22.28 12.63
N ILE A 169 -9.47 21.14 12.95
CA ILE A 169 -8.18 20.73 12.41
C ILE A 169 -8.28 20.55 10.88
N GLN A 170 -9.27 19.83 10.40
CA GLN A 170 -9.44 19.56 8.96
C GLN A 170 -9.73 20.83 8.17
N TYR A 171 -10.47 21.78 8.74
CA TYR A 171 -10.68 23.08 8.12
C TYR A 171 -9.38 23.86 7.94
N HIS A 172 -8.53 23.91 8.94
CA HIS A 172 -7.23 24.56 8.83
C HIS A 172 -6.30 23.88 7.82
N LEU A 173 -6.26 22.57 7.81
CA LEU A 173 -5.51 21.79 6.81
C LEU A 173 -5.99 22.07 5.38
N HIS A 174 -7.30 22.10 5.19
CA HIS A 174 -7.91 22.49 3.91
C HIS A 174 -7.44 23.87 3.44
N LEU A 175 -7.53 24.88 4.29
CA LEU A 175 -7.10 26.24 3.95
C LEU A 175 -5.60 26.32 3.62
N GLN A 176 -4.78 25.62 4.39
CA GLN A 176 -3.32 25.62 4.20
C GLN A 176 -2.92 24.93 2.89
N LEU A 177 -3.51 23.78 2.57
CA LEU A 177 -3.19 23.09 1.34
C LEU A 177 -3.72 23.86 0.12
N LEU A 178 -4.92 24.43 0.18
CA LEU A 178 -5.44 25.32 -0.88
C LEU A 178 -4.50 26.50 -1.12
N SER A 179 -4.05 27.17 -0.05
CA SER A 179 -3.12 28.28 -0.17
C SER A 179 -1.80 27.88 -0.83
N ALA A 180 -1.26 26.71 -0.46
CA ALA A 180 -0.04 26.18 -1.08
C ALA A 180 -0.24 25.81 -2.56
N THR A 181 -1.40 25.24 -2.90
CA THR A 181 -1.78 24.89 -4.27
C THR A 181 -1.92 26.14 -5.13
N GLU A 182 -2.60 27.15 -4.62
CA GLU A 182 -2.80 28.40 -5.34
C GLU A 182 -1.48 29.15 -5.56
N TYR A 183 -0.62 29.16 -4.54
CA TYR A 183 0.73 29.69 -4.68
C TYR A 183 1.53 28.98 -5.76
N ALA A 184 1.49 27.64 -5.80
CA ALA A 184 2.17 26.86 -6.83
C ALA A 184 1.64 27.18 -8.24
N ARG A 185 0.32 27.25 -8.40
CA ARG A 185 -0.33 27.59 -9.69
C ARG A 185 0.07 28.97 -10.19
N GLN A 186 0.07 29.97 -9.30
CA GLN A 186 0.50 31.36 -9.61
C GLN A 186 1.97 31.42 -10.08
N HIS A 187 2.81 30.49 -9.64
CA HIS A 187 4.22 30.39 -10.03
C HIS A 187 4.48 29.39 -11.18
N GLY A 188 3.44 28.88 -11.82
CA GLY A 188 3.54 27.94 -12.92
C GLY A 188 4.13 26.58 -12.55
N VAL A 189 3.91 26.13 -11.31
CA VAL A 189 4.31 24.84 -10.77
C VAL A 189 3.07 23.99 -10.51
N VAL A 190 3.05 22.79 -11.06
CA VAL A 190 1.99 21.78 -10.88
C VAL A 190 2.25 21.00 -9.59
N LEU A 191 1.26 20.89 -8.73
CA LEU A 191 1.29 19.94 -7.64
C LEU A 191 0.69 18.61 -8.11
N LYS A 192 1.47 17.53 -7.99
CA LYS A 192 1.07 16.18 -8.32
C LYS A 192 0.90 15.39 -7.01
N GLY A 193 -0.34 14.98 -6.75
CA GLY A 193 -0.67 14.12 -5.62
C GLY A 193 -0.36 12.66 -5.88
N ASP A 194 -0.38 11.86 -4.82
CA ASP A 194 -0.26 10.41 -4.89
C ASP A 194 -1.50 9.78 -4.23
N ILE A 195 -2.14 8.84 -4.92
CA ILE A 195 -3.39 8.23 -4.49
C ILE A 195 -3.14 6.74 -4.25
N PRO A 196 -3.07 6.30 -2.98
CA PRO A 196 -2.85 4.90 -2.62
C PRO A 196 -3.86 3.96 -3.26
N ILE A 197 -3.42 2.79 -3.71
CA ILE A 197 -4.33 1.75 -4.16
C ILE A 197 -5.19 1.22 -3.01
N GLY A 198 -4.64 1.13 -1.82
CA GLY A 198 -5.32 0.57 -0.65
C GLY A 198 -5.88 1.62 0.30
N ILE A 199 -6.63 1.11 1.28
CA ILE A 199 -7.02 1.80 2.51
C ILE A 199 -6.75 0.88 3.69
N SER A 200 -6.67 1.44 4.89
CA SER A 200 -6.60 0.60 6.08
C SER A 200 -7.86 -0.26 6.24
N ARG A 201 -7.67 -1.50 6.67
CA ARG A 201 -8.78 -2.39 7.08
C ARG A 201 -9.59 -1.82 8.26
N ASN A 202 -8.96 -0.91 9.01
CA ASN A 202 -9.54 -0.19 10.14
C ASN A 202 -9.73 1.30 9.78
N SER A 203 -10.26 1.58 8.60
CA SER A 203 -10.54 2.94 8.11
C SER A 203 -12.00 3.33 8.30
N VAL A 204 -12.25 4.62 8.14
CA VAL A 204 -13.60 5.20 8.09
C VAL A 204 -14.42 4.55 6.99
N GLU A 205 -13.84 4.42 5.80
CA GLU A 205 -14.52 3.86 4.63
C GLU A 205 -14.85 2.37 4.81
N ALA A 206 -13.96 1.58 5.42
CA ALA A 206 -14.25 0.19 5.77
C ALA A 206 -15.36 0.06 6.83
N TRP A 207 -15.54 1.07 7.68
CA TRP A 207 -16.60 1.14 8.68
C TRP A 207 -17.94 1.61 8.08
N THR A 208 -17.93 2.66 7.25
CA THR A 208 -19.14 3.28 6.69
C THR A 208 -19.68 2.56 5.45
N GLU A 209 -18.80 2.02 4.62
CA GLU A 209 -19.10 1.45 3.31
C GLU A 209 -18.45 0.07 3.09
N PRO A 210 -18.59 -0.88 4.05
CA PRO A 210 -17.88 -2.17 4.00
C PRO A 210 -18.18 -3.02 2.76
N HIS A 211 -19.32 -2.78 2.09
CA HIS A 211 -19.74 -3.52 0.91
C HIS A 211 -18.84 -3.31 -0.33
N TYR A 212 -18.04 -2.23 -0.34
CA TYR A 212 -17.07 -1.97 -1.41
C TYR A 212 -15.76 -2.75 -1.25
N PHE A 213 -15.57 -3.46 -0.12
CA PHE A 213 -14.30 -4.09 0.22
C PHE A 213 -14.44 -5.59 0.50
N ASN A 214 -13.48 -6.37 0.01
CA ASN A 214 -13.29 -7.77 0.39
C ASN A 214 -12.44 -7.79 1.67
N LEU A 215 -13.10 -7.86 2.82
CA LEU A 215 -12.43 -7.80 4.13
C LEU A 215 -11.82 -9.16 4.55
N ASP A 216 -11.99 -10.18 3.75
CA ASP A 216 -11.46 -11.55 3.92
C ASP A 216 -10.24 -11.84 3.03
N GLY A 217 -9.74 -10.86 2.27
CA GLY A 217 -8.53 -10.91 1.48
C GLY A 217 -7.54 -9.81 1.85
N GLN A 218 -6.29 -9.95 1.45
CA GLN A 218 -5.22 -8.98 1.64
C GLN A 218 -4.62 -8.62 0.29
N ALA A 219 -4.57 -7.33 -0.04
CA ALA A 219 -3.88 -6.87 -1.23
C ALA A 219 -2.36 -6.98 -1.04
N GLY A 220 -1.65 -7.27 -2.12
CA GLY A 220 -0.21 -7.34 -2.15
C GLY A 220 0.34 -7.38 -3.57
N ALA A 221 1.58 -7.80 -3.71
CA ALA A 221 2.24 -8.06 -4.98
C ALA A 221 2.80 -9.48 -5.02
N PRO A 222 2.78 -10.13 -6.20
CA PRO A 222 3.46 -11.42 -6.38
C PRO A 222 4.98 -11.27 -6.21
N PRO A 223 5.72 -12.39 -6.07
CA PRO A 223 7.19 -12.36 -6.09
C PRO A 223 7.74 -11.60 -7.29
N ASP A 224 8.65 -10.68 -7.02
CA ASP A 224 9.34 -9.83 -7.98
C ASP A 224 10.77 -9.51 -7.53
N ASP A 225 11.40 -8.52 -8.18
CA ASP A 225 12.76 -8.08 -7.86
C ASP A 225 12.87 -7.38 -6.48
N PHE A 226 11.76 -6.90 -5.92
CA PHE A 226 11.72 -6.28 -4.59
C PHE A 226 11.56 -7.30 -3.46
N SER A 227 10.85 -8.41 -3.72
CA SER A 227 10.57 -9.43 -2.71
C SER A 227 10.40 -10.81 -3.30
N ILE A 228 11.31 -11.74 -2.94
CA ILE A 228 11.25 -13.14 -3.38
C ILE A 228 10.01 -13.89 -2.85
N ASN A 229 9.46 -13.44 -1.72
CA ASN A 229 8.27 -14.03 -1.08
C ASN A 229 6.98 -13.30 -1.45
N GLY A 230 7.05 -12.33 -2.39
CA GLY A 230 5.97 -11.39 -2.64
C GLY A 230 5.80 -10.40 -1.49
N GLN A 231 4.93 -9.41 -1.70
CA GLN A 231 4.63 -8.38 -0.71
C GLN A 231 3.19 -8.56 -0.22
N ASN A 232 2.98 -8.53 1.09
CA ASN A 232 1.67 -8.48 1.70
C ASN A 232 1.45 -7.09 2.31
N TRP A 233 0.64 -6.26 1.67
CA TRP A 233 0.35 -4.90 2.14
C TRP A 233 -0.73 -4.86 3.22
N GLY A 234 -1.48 -5.96 3.41
CA GLY A 234 -2.50 -6.09 4.46
C GLY A 234 -3.80 -5.32 4.21
N PHE A 235 -3.92 -4.56 3.13
CA PHE A 235 -5.12 -3.82 2.78
C PHE A 235 -6.23 -4.76 2.32
N PRO A 236 -7.53 -4.44 2.54
CA PRO A 236 -8.61 -5.16 1.87
C PRO A 236 -8.56 -4.91 0.36
N THR A 237 -8.99 -5.88 -0.42
CA THR A 237 -9.19 -5.70 -1.86
C THR A 237 -10.56 -5.09 -2.15
N TYR A 238 -10.79 -4.61 -3.38
CA TYR A 238 -12.05 -3.98 -3.77
C TYR A 238 -13.05 -4.99 -4.31
N ASN A 239 -14.31 -4.84 -3.92
CA ASN A 239 -15.43 -5.53 -4.54
C ASN A 239 -15.86 -4.78 -5.81
N TRP A 240 -15.13 -5.02 -6.90
CA TRP A 240 -15.36 -4.32 -8.17
C TRP A 240 -16.75 -4.57 -8.75
N ASP A 241 -17.37 -5.73 -8.50
CA ASP A 241 -18.71 -6.06 -8.98
C ASP A 241 -19.80 -5.20 -8.31
N VAL A 242 -19.59 -4.81 -7.06
CA VAL A 242 -20.45 -3.88 -6.35
C VAL A 242 -20.21 -2.44 -6.82
N MET A 243 -18.96 -2.05 -6.99
CA MET A 243 -18.60 -0.71 -7.48
C MET A 243 -19.05 -0.47 -8.92
N GLU A 244 -19.06 -1.49 -9.78
CA GLU A 244 -19.57 -1.39 -11.17
C GLU A 244 -21.05 -1.01 -11.20
N LYS A 245 -21.86 -1.54 -10.26
CA LYS A 245 -23.32 -1.30 -10.21
C LYS A 245 -23.69 0.15 -9.93
N ASP A 246 -22.84 0.90 -9.26
CA ASP A 246 -23.04 2.33 -8.98
C ASP A 246 -22.16 3.26 -9.80
N GLY A 247 -21.49 2.71 -10.84
CA GLY A 247 -20.61 3.45 -11.74
C GLY A 247 -19.30 3.90 -11.08
N TYR A 248 -18.74 3.12 -10.17
CA TYR A 248 -17.48 3.40 -9.46
C TYR A 248 -17.49 4.71 -8.67
N ARG A 249 -18.64 5.08 -8.13
CA ARG A 249 -18.89 6.34 -7.42
C ARG A 249 -17.87 6.62 -6.32
N TRP A 250 -17.47 5.60 -5.57
CA TRP A 250 -16.49 5.71 -4.49
C TRP A 250 -15.13 6.27 -4.99
N TRP A 251 -14.61 5.70 -6.07
CA TRP A 251 -13.36 6.16 -6.68
C TRP A 251 -13.50 7.53 -7.32
N MET A 252 -14.62 7.81 -8.00
CA MET A 252 -14.85 9.13 -8.60
C MET A 252 -14.89 10.22 -7.55
N LYS A 253 -15.59 10.02 -6.42
CA LYS A 253 -15.61 10.99 -5.31
C LYS A 253 -14.19 11.23 -4.76
N ARG A 254 -13.39 10.18 -4.62
CA ARG A 254 -12.00 10.28 -4.18
C ARG A 254 -11.17 11.16 -5.12
N PHE A 255 -11.23 10.92 -6.42
CA PHE A 255 -10.50 11.72 -7.41
C PHE A 255 -11.01 13.16 -7.45
N GLN A 256 -12.32 13.38 -7.41
CA GLN A 256 -12.91 14.71 -7.38
C GLN A 256 -12.46 15.52 -6.15
N LYS A 257 -12.37 14.87 -4.99
CA LYS A 257 -11.86 15.53 -3.78
C LYS A 257 -10.39 15.92 -3.92
N MET A 258 -9.56 15.05 -4.46
CA MET A 258 -8.14 15.36 -4.68
C MET A 258 -7.93 16.46 -5.74
N ALA A 259 -8.84 16.60 -6.70
CA ALA A 259 -8.79 17.65 -7.72
C ALA A 259 -8.98 19.07 -7.17
N GLU A 260 -9.43 19.23 -5.93
CA GLU A 260 -9.44 20.53 -5.25
C GLU A 260 -8.01 21.06 -5.03
N TYR A 261 -7.03 20.16 -4.84
CA TYR A 261 -5.68 20.48 -4.40
C TYR A 261 -4.59 20.16 -5.43
N PHE A 262 -4.84 19.27 -6.36
CA PHE A 262 -3.85 18.78 -7.29
C PHE A 262 -4.26 19.02 -8.75
N ASP A 263 -3.26 19.23 -9.60
CA ASP A 263 -3.44 19.37 -11.05
C ASP A 263 -3.02 18.11 -11.81
N ALA A 264 -2.31 17.21 -11.12
CA ALA A 264 -1.93 15.89 -11.58
C ALA A 264 -1.95 14.89 -10.42
N TYR A 265 -2.06 13.61 -10.70
CA TYR A 265 -1.95 12.57 -9.68
C TYR A 265 -1.29 11.30 -10.20
N ARG A 266 -0.64 10.59 -9.30
CA ARG A 266 -0.16 9.23 -9.49
C ARG A 266 -1.22 8.28 -8.94
N ILE A 267 -1.68 7.35 -9.75
CA ILE A 267 -2.38 6.17 -9.26
C ILE A 267 -1.31 5.19 -8.81
N ASP A 268 -1.22 5.00 -7.51
CA ASP A 268 -0.39 3.96 -6.91
C ASP A 268 -0.88 2.58 -7.36
N HIS A 269 0.05 1.71 -7.76
CA HIS A 269 -0.24 0.37 -8.26
C HIS A 269 -1.40 0.32 -9.25
N ILE A 270 -1.31 1.03 -10.38
CA ILE A 270 -2.38 1.09 -11.40
C ILE A 270 -2.79 -0.30 -11.89
N LEU A 271 -1.89 -1.29 -11.78
CA LEU A 271 -2.15 -2.68 -12.11
C LEU A 271 -3.33 -3.26 -11.31
N GLY A 272 -3.62 -2.71 -10.12
CA GLY A 272 -4.77 -3.08 -9.30
C GLY A 272 -6.13 -2.82 -9.95
N PHE A 273 -6.19 -1.97 -10.97
CA PHE A 273 -7.40 -1.74 -11.78
C PHE A 273 -7.59 -2.76 -12.90
N PHE A 274 -6.54 -3.50 -13.24
CA PHE A 274 -6.58 -4.65 -14.14
C PHE A 274 -6.83 -5.94 -13.36
N ARG A 275 -6.02 -6.16 -12.34
CA ARG A 275 -6.06 -7.26 -11.37
C ARG A 275 -5.26 -6.88 -10.14
N ILE A 276 -5.62 -7.42 -9.01
CA ILE A 276 -4.85 -7.31 -7.76
C ILE A 276 -4.29 -8.68 -7.36
N TRP A 277 -3.13 -8.71 -6.72
CA TRP A 277 -2.65 -9.91 -6.06
C TRP A 277 -3.34 -10.00 -4.70
N GLU A 278 -4.25 -10.97 -4.56
CA GLU A 278 -5.00 -11.18 -3.33
C GLU A 278 -4.41 -12.35 -2.55
N ILE A 279 -4.03 -12.07 -1.31
CA ILE A 279 -3.40 -13.01 -0.39
C ILE A 279 -4.44 -13.43 0.65
N PRO A 280 -4.61 -14.74 0.95
CA PRO A 280 -5.56 -15.19 1.94
C PRO A 280 -5.18 -14.70 3.34
N MET A 281 -6.19 -14.48 4.21
CA MET A 281 -5.97 -13.92 5.56
C MET A 281 -5.07 -14.77 6.46
N HIS A 282 -4.99 -16.07 6.22
CA HIS A 282 -4.15 -16.99 6.98
C HIS A 282 -2.68 -16.99 6.54
N ALA A 283 -2.34 -16.32 5.43
CA ALA A 283 -0.97 -16.18 4.95
C ALA A 283 -0.32 -14.87 5.43
N VAL A 284 0.99 -14.93 5.67
CA VAL A 284 1.87 -13.79 5.98
C VAL A 284 2.60 -13.35 4.72
N HIS A 285 3.21 -14.30 3.99
CA HIS A 285 3.89 -14.05 2.72
C HIS A 285 2.92 -14.01 1.54
N GLY A 286 3.37 -13.44 0.42
CA GLY A 286 2.58 -13.33 -0.80
C GLY A 286 2.48 -14.60 -1.64
N LEU A 287 3.23 -15.66 -1.33
CA LEU A 287 3.35 -16.86 -2.18
C LEU A 287 2.05 -17.64 -2.39
N LEU A 288 1.14 -17.61 -1.42
CA LEU A 288 -0.16 -18.29 -1.49
C LEU A 288 -1.27 -17.43 -2.10
N GLY A 289 -0.91 -16.27 -2.64
CA GLY A 289 -1.84 -15.36 -3.31
C GLY A 289 -2.30 -15.86 -4.67
N GLN A 290 -3.30 -15.18 -5.20
CA GLN A 290 -3.84 -15.35 -6.56
C GLN A 290 -4.23 -14.01 -7.14
N PHE A 291 -4.25 -13.87 -8.47
CA PHE A 291 -4.80 -12.65 -9.08
C PHE A 291 -6.34 -12.64 -8.98
N ASP A 292 -6.89 -11.48 -8.63
CA ASP A 292 -8.32 -11.20 -8.65
C ASP A 292 -8.60 -9.93 -9.48
N PRO A 293 -9.43 -10.00 -10.54
CA PRO A 293 -10.01 -11.21 -11.13
C PRO A 293 -9.01 -12.02 -11.96
N SER A 294 -9.30 -13.32 -12.08
CA SER A 294 -8.51 -14.25 -12.90
C SER A 294 -9.40 -15.30 -13.56
N LEU A 295 -8.79 -16.11 -14.40
CA LEU A 295 -9.40 -17.25 -15.08
C LEU A 295 -8.77 -18.54 -14.52
N PRO A 296 -9.28 -19.10 -13.42
CA PRO A 296 -8.72 -20.32 -12.82
C PRO A 296 -8.90 -21.53 -13.75
N MET A 297 -8.08 -22.56 -13.54
CA MET A 297 -8.05 -23.76 -14.37
C MET A 297 -8.85 -24.88 -13.72
N SER A 298 -9.59 -25.66 -14.52
CA SER A 298 -10.19 -26.91 -14.04
C SER A 298 -9.16 -28.05 -14.01
N ARG A 299 -9.50 -29.13 -13.32
CA ARG A 299 -8.69 -30.36 -13.30
C ARG A 299 -8.44 -30.89 -14.72
N GLU A 300 -9.48 -30.99 -15.55
CA GLU A 300 -9.40 -31.48 -16.93
C GLU A 300 -8.50 -30.56 -17.78
N GLU A 301 -8.56 -29.28 -17.56
CA GLU A 301 -7.69 -28.32 -18.26
C GLU A 301 -6.23 -28.54 -17.87
N ILE A 302 -5.93 -28.69 -16.58
CA ILE A 302 -4.56 -28.98 -16.10
C ILE A 302 -4.04 -30.27 -16.70
N GLU A 303 -4.87 -31.33 -16.71
CA GLU A 303 -4.52 -32.63 -17.25
C GLU A 303 -4.29 -32.61 -18.77
N SER A 304 -4.93 -31.70 -19.49
CA SER A 304 -4.69 -31.49 -20.92
C SER A 304 -3.27 -31.07 -21.28
N TYR A 305 -2.53 -30.48 -20.30
CA TYR A 305 -1.10 -30.17 -20.46
C TYR A 305 -0.19 -31.37 -20.22
N GLY A 306 -0.73 -32.53 -19.76
CA GLY A 306 0.02 -33.74 -19.47
C GLY A 306 0.41 -33.91 -17.99
N LEU A 307 -0.15 -33.10 -17.08
CA LEU A 307 0.04 -33.24 -15.65
C LEU A 307 -1.20 -33.86 -15.00
N THR A 308 -1.12 -35.12 -14.56
CA THR A 308 -2.20 -35.74 -13.78
C THR A 308 -2.40 -34.97 -12.47
N PHE A 309 -3.60 -34.40 -12.29
CA PHE A 309 -3.89 -33.61 -11.08
C PHE A 309 -4.11 -34.54 -9.87
N ARG A 310 -3.49 -34.21 -8.75
CA ARG A 310 -3.63 -34.92 -7.47
C ARG A 310 -4.00 -33.92 -6.39
N ASP A 311 -4.90 -34.30 -5.48
CA ASP A 311 -5.34 -33.41 -4.40
C ASP A 311 -4.21 -33.05 -3.43
N GLU A 312 -3.17 -33.91 -3.35
CA GLU A 312 -1.94 -33.64 -2.59
C GLU A 312 -1.18 -32.41 -3.09
N TYR A 313 -1.38 -31.98 -4.33
CA TYR A 313 -0.76 -30.76 -4.88
C TYR A 313 -1.29 -29.47 -4.24
N LEU A 314 -2.42 -29.56 -3.55
CA LEU A 314 -3.00 -28.46 -2.77
C LEU A 314 -2.49 -28.43 -1.31
N LEU A 315 -1.80 -29.46 -0.87
CA LEU A 315 -1.31 -29.61 0.49
C LEU A 315 0.20 -29.30 0.56
N PRO A 316 0.70 -28.73 1.67
CA PRO A 316 2.13 -28.56 1.88
C PRO A 316 2.90 -29.87 1.73
N PHE A 317 3.83 -29.93 0.78
CA PHE A 317 4.71 -31.06 0.61
C PHE A 317 5.88 -30.96 1.61
N ILE A 318 5.85 -31.80 2.64
CA ILE A 318 6.84 -31.82 3.72
C ILE A 318 7.43 -33.21 3.81
N HIS A 319 8.72 -33.37 3.44
CA HIS A 319 9.38 -34.66 3.42
C HIS A 319 10.72 -34.60 4.15
N GLU A 320 11.07 -35.68 4.85
CA GLU A 320 12.29 -35.83 5.66
C GLU A 320 13.56 -35.37 4.93
N SER A 321 13.67 -35.66 3.62
CA SER A 321 14.90 -35.50 2.84
C SER A 321 15.41 -34.06 2.74
N PHE A 322 14.55 -33.04 2.97
CA PHE A 322 14.96 -31.64 2.87
C PHE A 322 14.86 -30.83 4.16
N LEU A 323 14.30 -31.40 5.23
CA LEU A 323 14.16 -30.69 6.51
C LEU A 323 15.50 -30.25 7.06
N GLY A 324 16.55 -31.11 6.94
CA GLY A 324 17.91 -30.76 7.34
C GLY A 324 18.51 -29.59 6.56
N GLN A 325 18.17 -29.46 5.26
CA GLN A 325 18.60 -28.31 4.46
C GLN A 325 17.93 -27.00 4.90
N LEU A 326 16.64 -27.09 5.29
CA LEU A 326 15.85 -25.92 5.65
C LEU A 326 16.12 -25.43 7.08
N PHE A 327 16.26 -26.35 8.03
CA PHE A 327 16.34 -26.02 9.46
C PHE A 327 17.72 -26.27 10.12
N GLY A 328 18.63 -26.92 9.43
CA GLY A 328 19.97 -27.20 9.97
C GLY A 328 19.92 -27.87 11.35
N PRO A 329 20.57 -27.26 12.38
CA PRO A 329 20.59 -27.81 13.73
C PRO A 329 19.22 -27.85 14.42
N HIS A 330 18.25 -27.06 13.96
CA HIS A 330 16.90 -26.99 14.52
C HIS A 330 15.97 -28.09 14.00
N THR A 331 16.41 -28.93 13.06
CA THR A 331 15.57 -29.97 12.42
C THR A 331 14.86 -30.88 13.43
N HIS A 332 15.57 -31.35 14.47
CA HIS A 332 14.98 -32.21 15.47
C HIS A 332 13.88 -31.52 16.26
N LEU A 333 14.12 -30.28 16.70
CA LEU A 333 13.14 -29.46 17.41
C LEU A 333 11.90 -29.22 16.55
N VAL A 334 12.10 -28.84 15.28
CA VAL A 334 10.99 -28.58 14.35
C VAL A 334 10.13 -29.83 14.14
N LYS A 335 10.75 -30.99 13.92
CA LYS A 335 10.02 -32.27 13.83
C LYS A 335 9.22 -32.60 15.08
N GLN A 336 9.83 -32.36 16.26
CA GLN A 336 9.20 -32.67 17.54
C GLN A 336 8.04 -31.71 17.85
N ASP A 337 8.21 -30.41 17.63
CA ASP A 337 7.27 -29.39 18.13
C ASP A 337 6.19 -29.00 17.11
N PHE A 338 6.52 -28.97 15.81
CA PHE A 338 5.66 -28.42 14.76
C PHE A 338 5.15 -29.42 13.74
N LEU A 339 5.80 -30.60 13.61
CA LEU A 339 5.47 -31.58 12.57
C LEU A 339 4.95 -32.88 13.16
N GLN A 340 4.09 -33.54 12.40
CA GLN A 340 3.58 -34.87 12.67
C GLN A 340 3.90 -35.79 11.48
N LEU A 341 4.56 -36.92 11.75
CA LEU A 341 4.82 -37.95 10.73
C LEU A 341 3.51 -38.56 10.26
N VAL A 342 3.33 -38.66 8.95
CA VAL A 342 2.11 -39.22 8.33
C VAL A 342 2.21 -40.74 8.25
N ASP A 343 3.35 -41.26 7.74
CA ASP A 343 3.61 -42.65 7.53
C ASP A 343 5.12 -42.94 7.43
N ASP A 344 5.49 -44.17 7.15
CA ASP A 344 6.88 -44.62 7.02
C ASP A 344 7.57 -44.12 5.74
N SER A 345 6.89 -43.37 4.87
CA SER A 345 7.50 -42.80 3.65
C SER A 345 8.36 -41.58 3.94
N GLY A 346 8.33 -41.05 5.16
CA GLY A 346 9.03 -39.84 5.56
C GLY A 346 8.27 -38.54 5.25
N LEU A 347 6.96 -38.65 4.99
CA LEU A 347 6.07 -37.50 4.82
C LEU A 347 5.59 -36.97 6.17
N TYR A 348 5.54 -35.66 6.29
CA TYR A 348 5.05 -34.95 7.46
C TYR A 348 3.86 -34.05 7.09
N ARG A 349 3.09 -33.67 8.11
CA ARG A 349 2.12 -32.57 8.10
C ARG A 349 2.41 -31.62 9.23
N MET A 350 1.95 -30.37 9.08
CA MET A 350 1.94 -29.43 10.19
C MET A 350 1.03 -29.94 11.31
N LYS A 351 1.45 -29.79 12.56
CA LYS A 351 0.59 -30.08 13.70
C LYS A 351 -0.60 -29.10 13.77
N PRO A 352 -1.74 -29.52 14.35
CA PRO A 352 -2.85 -28.61 14.64
C PRO A 352 -2.40 -27.37 15.42
N GLY A 353 -2.84 -26.20 14.99
CA GLY A 353 -2.43 -24.90 15.55
C GLY A 353 -1.16 -24.30 14.94
N PHE A 354 -0.56 -24.97 13.92
CA PHE A 354 0.55 -24.47 13.11
C PHE A 354 0.30 -24.67 11.61
N GLU A 355 -0.94 -24.94 11.22
CA GLU A 355 -1.31 -25.27 9.85
C GLU A 355 -1.28 -24.05 8.91
N THR A 356 -1.28 -22.84 9.49
CA THR A 356 -1.27 -21.59 8.76
C THR A 356 -0.07 -20.70 9.16
N GLN A 357 0.37 -19.84 8.25
CA GLN A 357 1.45 -18.90 8.56
C GLN A 357 1.07 -17.93 9.69
N ARG A 358 -0.22 -17.55 9.83
CA ARG A 358 -0.67 -16.67 10.92
C ARG A 358 -0.62 -17.35 12.29
N GLU A 359 -0.91 -18.63 12.39
CA GLU A 359 -0.75 -19.39 13.64
C GLU A 359 0.71 -19.46 14.05
N VAL A 360 1.60 -19.72 13.10
CA VAL A 360 3.06 -19.69 13.35
C VAL A 360 3.52 -18.29 13.77
N GLU A 361 3.07 -17.23 13.11
CA GLU A 361 3.37 -15.85 13.47
C GLU A 361 2.95 -15.54 14.93
N GLN A 362 1.75 -15.95 15.30
CA GLN A 362 1.25 -15.75 16.67
C GLN A 362 2.10 -16.47 17.71
N PHE A 363 2.54 -17.70 17.42
CA PHE A 363 3.40 -18.45 18.31
C PHE A 363 4.78 -17.77 18.51
N PHE A 364 5.33 -17.20 17.45
CA PHE A 364 6.61 -16.50 17.48
C PHE A 364 6.49 -15.00 17.84
N ALA A 365 5.31 -14.51 18.19
CA ALA A 365 5.11 -13.11 18.53
C ALA A 365 6.03 -12.68 19.68
N GLY A 366 6.82 -11.62 19.45
CA GLY A 366 7.79 -11.10 20.43
C GLY A 366 9.11 -11.87 20.51
N ARG A 367 9.32 -12.92 19.71
CA ARG A 367 10.59 -13.67 19.60
C ARG A 367 11.34 -13.20 18.35
N ASN A 368 12.40 -12.42 18.57
CA ASN A 368 13.18 -11.79 17.49
C ASN A 368 14.65 -12.23 17.47
N ASP A 369 15.01 -13.28 18.24
CA ASP A 369 16.33 -13.90 18.16
C ASP A 369 16.51 -14.65 16.82
N GLU A 370 17.74 -14.83 16.40
CA GLU A 370 18.09 -15.42 15.10
C GLU A 370 17.48 -16.81 14.89
N ASP A 371 17.50 -17.66 15.91
CA ASP A 371 16.96 -19.02 15.85
C ASP A 371 15.46 -19.02 15.67
N SER A 372 14.74 -18.19 16.42
CA SER A 372 13.29 -18.04 16.32
C SER A 372 12.87 -17.51 14.93
N VAL A 373 13.61 -16.54 14.41
CA VAL A 373 13.38 -16.01 13.05
C VAL A 373 13.64 -17.09 12.00
N TRP A 374 14.74 -17.82 12.10
CA TRP A 374 15.05 -18.90 11.15
C TRP A 374 13.98 -19.99 11.14
N ILE A 375 13.58 -20.49 12.32
CA ILE A 375 12.54 -21.52 12.43
C ILE A 375 11.22 -20.99 11.85
N ARG A 376 10.79 -19.78 12.21
CA ARG A 376 9.56 -19.16 11.72
C ARG A 376 9.53 -19.07 10.19
N GLU A 377 10.59 -18.53 9.57
CA GLU A 377 10.67 -18.38 8.11
C GLU A 377 10.70 -19.75 7.41
N GLY A 378 11.39 -20.74 8.00
CA GLY A 378 11.37 -22.12 7.50
C GLY A 378 9.96 -22.74 7.55
N LEU A 379 9.20 -22.52 8.63
CA LEU A 379 7.82 -23.00 8.74
C LEU A 379 6.89 -22.30 7.72
N TYR A 380 7.08 -20.99 7.48
CA TYR A 380 6.34 -20.29 6.41
C TYR A 380 6.63 -20.90 5.04
N SER A 381 7.89 -21.26 4.77
CA SER A 381 8.29 -21.92 3.53
C SER A 381 7.66 -23.31 3.39
N LEU A 382 7.59 -24.10 4.48
CA LEU A 382 6.91 -25.39 4.46
C LEU A 382 5.42 -25.25 4.10
N ILE A 383 4.72 -24.32 4.74
CA ILE A 383 3.28 -24.09 4.54
C ILE A 383 2.99 -23.64 3.10
N SER A 384 3.87 -22.85 2.49
CA SER A 384 3.71 -22.41 1.09
C SER A 384 4.25 -23.38 0.03
N ASN A 385 4.79 -24.53 0.44
CA ASN A 385 5.35 -25.53 -0.47
C ASN A 385 4.25 -26.42 -1.10
N VAL A 386 3.33 -25.79 -1.84
CA VAL A 386 2.22 -26.40 -2.58
C VAL A 386 2.41 -26.18 -4.08
N LEU A 387 1.89 -27.06 -4.93
CA LEU A 387 2.01 -26.94 -6.38
C LEU A 387 0.91 -26.05 -6.97
N PHE A 388 -0.29 -26.13 -6.41
CA PHE A 388 -1.46 -25.33 -6.79
C PHE A 388 -2.12 -24.69 -5.56
N VAL A 389 -2.86 -23.63 -5.81
CA VAL A 389 -3.74 -22.97 -4.85
C VAL A 389 -5.18 -23.10 -5.36
N ALA A 390 -6.11 -23.42 -4.48
CA ALA A 390 -7.53 -23.49 -4.82
C ALA A 390 -8.08 -22.07 -5.07
N ASP A 391 -8.97 -21.94 -6.06
CA ASP A 391 -9.65 -20.66 -6.30
C ASP A 391 -10.59 -20.32 -5.16
N LYS A 392 -10.64 -19.05 -4.80
CA LYS A 392 -11.46 -18.53 -3.70
C LYS A 392 -12.96 -18.49 -4.03
N LYS A 393 -13.31 -18.28 -5.32
CA LYS A 393 -14.68 -18.00 -5.79
C LYS A 393 -15.31 -19.20 -6.49
N GLU A 394 -14.51 -19.99 -7.22
CA GLU A 394 -14.98 -21.11 -8.02
C GLU A 394 -14.48 -22.44 -7.45
N GLU A 395 -15.41 -23.22 -6.92
CA GLU A 395 -15.12 -24.56 -6.41
C GLU A 395 -14.52 -25.46 -7.51
N SER A 396 -13.58 -26.31 -7.14
CA SER A 396 -12.88 -27.22 -8.06
C SER A 396 -12.12 -26.53 -9.21
N LYS A 397 -11.70 -25.27 -8.98
CA LYS A 397 -10.79 -24.52 -9.84
C LYS A 397 -9.51 -24.19 -9.10
N TYR A 398 -8.42 -24.04 -9.86
CA TYR A 398 -7.08 -23.96 -9.30
C TYR A 398 -6.20 -22.96 -10.03
N HIS A 399 -5.19 -22.48 -9.30
CA HIS A 399 -4.12 -21.63 -9.82
C HIS A 399 -2.77 -22.33 -9.62
N PRO A 400 -1.88 -22.39 -10.61
CA PRO A 400 -0.51 -22.80 -10.36
C PRO A 400 0.13 -21.85 -9.35
N ARG A 401 0.78 -22.36 -8.29
CA ARG A 401 1.40 -21.51 -7.28
C ARG A 401 2.58 -20.75 -7.88
N ILE A 402 2.60 -19.43 -7.72
CA ILE A 402 3.60 -18.57 -8.31
C ILE A 402 5.02 -18.86 -7.76
N GLY A 403 6.01 -18.94 -8.64
CA GLY A 403 7.42 -19.12 -8.26
C GLY A 403 7.76 -20.51 -7.70
N VAL A 404 6.86 -21.49 -7.82
CA VAL A 404 7.02 -22.83 -7.23
C VAL A 404 8.21 -23.64 -7.79
N GLN A 405 8.75 -23.25 -8.95
CA GLN A 405 9.88 -23.95 -9.59
C GLN A 405 11.15 -24.00 -8.72
N ARG A 406 11.23 -23.13 -7.72
CA ARG A 406 12.35 -23.10 -6.77
C ARG A 406 12.18 -24.03 -5.57
N ASP A 407 10.96 -24.58 -5.37
CA ASP A 407 10.58 -25.27 -4.14
C ASP A 407 10.64 -26.79 -4.27
N PHE A 408 10.60 -27.43 -3.11
CA PHE A 408 10.79 -28.88 -3.01
C PHE A 408 9.67 -29.68 -3.67
N VAL A 409 8.41 -29.19 -3.61
CA VAL A 409 7.27 -29.84 -4.26
C VAL A 409 7.47 -29.93 -5.77
N PHE A 410 7.97 -28.89 -6.43
CA PHE A 410 8.24 -28.92 -7.85
C PHE A 410 9.46 -29.81 -8.17
N ARG A 411 10.51 -29.74 -7.33
CA ARG A 411 11.72 -30.58 -7.49
C ARG A 411 11.43 -32.07 -7.36
N SER A 412 10.37 -32.45 -6.61
CA SER A 412 9.98 -33.85 -6.42
C SER A 412 9.25 -34.45 -7.63
N LEU A 413 8.78 -33.62 -8.57
CA LEU A 413 8.15 -34.08 -9.81
C LEU A 413 9.17 -34.73 -10.73
N ASN A 414 8.74 -35.68 -11.55
CA ASN A 414 9.55 -36.19 -12.65
C ASN A 414 9.67 -35.18 -13.80
N GLU A 415 10.56 -35.41 -14.76
CA GLU A 415 10.84 -34.44 -15.82
C GLU A 415 9.64 -34.21 -16.77
N GLU A 416 8.80 -35.19 -16.98
CA GLU A 416 7.58 -35.03 -17.79
C GLU A 416 6.56 -34.15 -17.07
N GLU A 417 6.34 -34.38 -15.78
CA GLU A 417 5.47 -33.56 -14.93
C GLU A 417 5.99 -32.10 -14.82
N LYS A 418 7.31 -31.90 -14.63
CA LYS A 418 7.93 -30.56 -14.62
C LYS A 418 7.69 -29.82 -15.93
N ASN A 419 7.92 -30.49 -17.05
CA ASN A 419 7.71 -29.90 -18.38
C ASN A 419 6.22 -29.58 -18.63
N ALA A 420 5.31 -30.45 -18.22
CA ALA A 420 3.88 -30.22 -18.30
C ALA A 420 3.46 -29.01 -17.44
N PHE A 421 3.92 -28.95 -16.19
CA PHE A 421 3.66 -27.84 -15.29
C PHE A 421 4.23 -26.52 -15.82
N ASN A 422 5.45 -26.49 -16.33
CA ASN A 422 6.04 -25.26 -16.87
C ASN A 422 5.26 -24.72 -18.08
N ARG A 423 4.76 -25.59 -18.98
CA ARG A 423 3.90 -25.15 -20.09
C ARG A 423 2.59 -24.52 -19.61
N LEU A 424 1.90 -25.16 -18.65
CA LEU A 424 0.66 -24.60 -18.11
C LEU A 424 0.92 -23.31 -17.30
N TYR A 425 2.04 -23.23 -16.56
CA TYR A 425 2.45 -22.07 -15.78
C TYR A 425 2.70 -20.86 -16.68
N ASP A 426 3.47 -21.05 -17.76
CA ASP A 426 3.74 -20.01 -18.75
C ASP A 426 2.45 -19.50 -19.39
N GLN A 427 1.60 -20.42 -19.87
CA GLN A 427 0.30 -20.06 -20.43
C GLN A 427 -0.57 -19.30 -19.41
N TYR A 428 -0.61 -19.76 -18.15
CA TYR A 428 -1.41 -19.15 -17.10
C TYR A 428 -0.98 -17.72 -16.79
N TYR A 429 0.29 -17.50 -16.48
CA TYR A 429 0.76 -16.20 -15.98
C TYR A 429 1.04 -15.17 -17.08
N TYR A 430 1.42 -15.58 -18.29
CA TYR A 430 1.90 -14.64 -19.31
C TYR A 430 0.98 -14.51 -20.54
N HIS A 431 0.01 -15.41 -20.73
CA HIS A 431 -0.82 -15.39 -21.94
C HIS A 431 -2.32 -15.36 -21.67
N ARG A 432 -2.80 -16.24 -20.80
CA ARG A 432 -4.23 -16.54 -20.56
C ARG A 432 -5.10 -15.32 -20.30
N HIS A 433 -4.59 -14.37 -19.54
CA HIS A 433 -5.38 -13.30 -18.95
C HIS A 433 -5.34 -11.97 -19.72
N ASN A 434 -4.51 -11.82 -20.76
CA ASN A 434 -4.25 -10.53 -21.38
C ASN A 434 -5.54 -9.85 -21.88
N GLU A 435 -6.36 -10.53 -22.66
CA GLU A 435 -7.63 -9.97 -23.15
C GLU A 435 -8.62 -9.74 -22.00
N PHE A 436 -8.70 -10.70 -21.07
CA PHE A 436 -9.59 -10.58 -19.92
C PHE A 436 -9.24 -9.37 -19.06
N TRP A 437 -7.98 -9.17 -18.71
CA TRP A 437 -7.54 -8.02 -17.92
C TRP A 437 -7.64 -6.68 -18.68
N TYR A 438 -7.44 -6.68 -19.99
CA TYR A 438 -7.76 -5.53 -20.82
C TYR A 438 -9.22 -5.10 -20.63
N GLN A 439 -10.15 -6.04 -20.74
CA GLN A 439 -11.58 -5.80 -20.57
C GLN A 439 -11.90 -5.30 -19.15
N GLN A 440 -11.27 -5.88 -18.12
CA GLN A 440 -11.48 -5.46 -16.73
C GLN A 440 -11.00 -4.02 -16.48
N ALA A 441 -9.89 -3.62 -17.05
CA ALA A 441 -9.40 -2.26 -16.95
C ALA A 441 -10.29 -1.27 -17.70
N MET A 442 -10.71 -1.62 -18.92
CA MET A 442 -11.53 -0.77 -19.78
C MET A 442 -12.97 -0.57 -19.27
N LYS A 443 -13.46 -1.42 -18.36
CA LYS A 443 -14.72 -1.17 -17.64
C LYS A 443 -14.61 0.00 -16.66
N LYS A 444 -13.46 0.19 -16.02
CA LYS A 444 -13.22 1.11 -14.88
C LYS A 444 -12.51 2.39 -15.28
N LEU A 445 -11.31 2.25 -15.84
CA LEU A 445 -10.36 3.35 -16.03
C LEU A 445 -10.90 4.50 -16.91
N PRO A 446 -11.67 4.28 -18.01
CA PRO A 446 -12.20 5.38 -18.81
C PRO A 446 -13.05 6.36 -18.00
N GLN A 447 -13.97 5.86 -17.19
CA GLN A 447 -14.85 6.70 -16.36
C GLN A 447 -14.05 7.41 -15.26
N LEU A 448 -13.12 6.70 -14.62
CA LEU A 448 -12.33 7.22 -13.52
C LEU A 448 -11.38 8.33 -13.98
N THR A 449 -10.64 8.12 -15.06
CA THR A 449 -9.69 9.11 -15.59
C THR A 449 -10.37 10.36 -16.15
N GLN A 450 -11.62 10.24 -16.61
CA GLN A 450 -12.42 11.36 -17.10
C GLN A 450 -13.22 12.09 -16.00
N SER A 451 -13.23 11.56 -14.77
CA SER A 451 -13.99 12.16 -13.66
C SER A 451 -13.45 13.52 -13.20
N THR A 452 -12.22 13.86 -13.58
CA THR A 452 -11.54 15.13 -13.28
C THR A 452 -10.73 15.62 -14.48
N ARG A 453 -10.15 16.83 -14.35
CA ARG A 453 -9.23 17.40 -15.35
C ARG A 453 -7.75 17.22 -14.99
N MET A 454 -7.47 16.52 -13.89
CA MET A 454 -6.09 16.26 -13.48
C MET A 454 -5.37 15.39 -14.51
N LEU A 455 -4.07 15.65 -14.71
CA LEU A 455 -3.21 14.77 -15.50
C LEU A 455 -3.00 13.44 -14.76
N VAL A 456 -3.31 12.34 -15.44
CA VAL A 456 -3.24 11.00 -14.84
C VAL A 456 -1.87 10.37 -15.12
N CYS A 457 -1.22 9.89 -14.06
CA CYS A 457 -0.01 9.08 -14.13
C CYS A 457 -0.26 7.76 -13.41
N GLY A 458 0.22 6.65 -13.95
CA GLY A 458 0.12 5.33 -13.32
C GLY A 458 1.49 4.88 -12.81
N GLU A 459 1.53 4.24 -11.66
CA GLU A 459 2.68 3.44 -11.26
C GLU A 459 2.46 2.03 -11.78
N ASP A 460 3.19 1.68 -12.84
CA ASP A 460 3.08 0.43 -13.61
C ASP A 460 4.39 -0.37 -13.48
N LEU A 461 4.73 -0.74 -12.25
CA LEU A 461 5.93 -1.53 -11.92
C LEU A 461 5.58 -2.97 -11.52
N GLY A 462 6.59 -3.84 -11.50
CA GLY A 462 6.48 -5.25 -11.13
C GLY A 462 6.09 -6.15 -12.31
N MET A 463 5.25 -7.16 -12.07
CA MET A 463 4.80 -8.10 -13.10
C MET A 463 3.72 -7.46 -13.99
N ILE A 464 4.12 -6.83 -15.09
CA ILE A 464 3.26 -6.02 -15.96
C ILE A 464 2.62 -6.90 -17.05
N PRO A 465 1.28 -7.08 -17.10
CA PRO A 465 0.61 -7.74 -18.22
C PRO A 465 0.80 -7.00 -19.55
N ALA A 466 0.87 -7.72 -20.65
CA ALA A 466 1.08 -7.13 -21.97
C ALA A 466 -0.01 -6.11 -22.38
N CYS A 467 -1.23 -6.25 -21.87
CA CYS A 467 -2.34 -5.33 -22.17
C CYS A 467 -2.18 -3.93 -21.52
N VAL A 468 -1.34 -3.78 -20.50
CA VAL A 468 -1.25 -2.52 -19.71
C VAL A 468 -0.81 -1.34 -20.57
N SER A 469 0.24 -1.52 -21.37
CA SER A 469 0.77 -0.45 -22.23
C SER A 469 -0.28 0.07 -23.23
N SER A 470 -1.10 -0.82 -23.79
CA SER A 470 -2.18 -0.44 -24.72
C SER A 470 -3.23 0.39 -24.02
N VAL A 471 -3.74 -0.08 -22.86
CA VAL A 471 -4.75 0.65 -22.09
C VAL A 471 -4.24 2.02 -21.65
N MET A 472 -3.03 2.09 -21.10
CA MET A 472 -2.44 3.37 -20.67
C MET A 472 -2.28 4.34 -21.83
N ASN A 473 -1.83 3.86 -23.00
CA ASN A 473 -1.71 4.68 -24.18
C ASN A 473 -3.06 5.20 -24.70
N ASP A 474 -4.07 4.33 -24.79
CA ASP A 474 -5.42 4.67 -25.26
C ASP A 474 -6.09 5.71 -24.35
N LEU A 475 -5.91 5.58 -23.05
CA LEU A 475 -6.46 6.48 -22.03
C LEU A 475 -5.55 7.69 -21.73
N ARG A 476 -4.40 7.81 -22.40
CA ARG A 476 -3.41 8.88 -22.21
C ARG A 476 -2.89 8.98 -20.76
N ILE A 477 -2.76 7.86 -20.10
CA ILE A 477 -2.18 7.74 -18.75
C ILE A 477 -0.66 7.68 -18.92
N LEU A 478 0.08 8.51 -18.19
CA LEU A 478 1.53 8.51 -18.23
C LEU A 478 2.08 7.30 -17.46
N SER A 479 2.97 6.53 -18.08
CA SER A 479 3.70 5.43 -17.43
C SER A 479 4.81 5.96 -16.53
N LEU A 480 5.36 5.11 -15.68
CA LEU A 480 6.52 5.42 -14.85
C LEU A 480 7.77 4.72 -15.41
N GLU A 481 8.79 5.52 -15.75
CA GLU A 481 10.07 5.01 -16.23
C GLU A 481 11.19 5.39 -15.26
N ILE A 482 11.84 4.38 -14.68
CA ILE A 482 12.89 4.56 -13.67
C ILE A 482 14.22 4.14 -14.27
N GLN A 483 15.17 5.07 -14.37
CA GLN A 483 16.44 4.80 -15.02
C GLN A 483 17.26 3.69 -14.36
N ARG A 484 17.21 3.59 -13.04
CA ARG A 484 17.92 2.56 -12.26
C ARG A 484 17.21 1.21 -12.21
N MET A 485 15.97 1.14 -12.69
CA MET A 485 15.14 -0.07 -12.71
C MET A 485 14.33 -0.10 -13.99
N PRO A 486 14.97 -0.40 -15.14
CA PRO A 486 14.28 -0.44 -16.41
C PRO A 486 13.27 -1.59 -16.48
N LYS A 487 12.14 -1.36 -17.14
CA LYS A 487 11.14 -2.41 -17.40
C LYS A 487 11.64 -3.50 -18.36
N ASN A 488 12.60 -3.16 -19.21
CA ASN A 488 13.24 -4.13 -20.10
C ASN A 488 14.39 -4.85 -19.34
N PRO A 489 14.27 -6.14 -19.04
CA PRO A 489 15.28 -6.88 -18.26
C PRO A 489 16.61 -7.09 -19.00
N MET A 490 16.68 -6.75 -20.29
CA MET A 490 17.92 -6.81 -21.07
C MET A 490 18.89 -5.66 -20.73
N TYR A 491 18.41 -4.61 -20.08
CA TYR A 491 19.18 -3.44 -19.71
C TYR A 491 19.41 -3.38 -18.21
N GLU A 492 20.62 -3.06 -17.79
CA GLU A 492 20.92 -2.76 -16.38
C GLU A 492 20.42 -1.35 -16.00
N PHE A 493 20.49 -0.41 -16.94
CA PHE A 493 20.00 0.97 -16.77
C PHE A 493 19.12 1.38 -17.94
N GLY A 494 18.10 2.16 -17.66
CA GLY A 494 17.16 2.61 -18.68
C GLY A 494 17.80 3.58 -19.69
N HIS A 495 17.46 3.40 -20.95
CA HIS A 495 17.89 4.24 -22.06
C HIS A 495 16.88 5.37 -22.29
N LEU A 496 17.22 6.59 -21.89
CA LEU A 496 16.31 7.74 -21.92
C LEU A 496 15.67 8.00 -23.30
N ASN A 497 16.38 7.69 -24.40
CA ASN A 497 15.90 7.87 -25.76
C ASN A 497 14.82 6.86 -26.18
N GLU A 498 14.67 5.77 -25.42
CA GLU A 498 13.69 4.70 -25.69
C GLU A 498 12.40 4.89 -24.86
N TYR A 499 12.39 5.84 -23.94
CA TYR A 499 11.23 6.05 -23.07
C TYR A 499 10.04 6.60 -23.87
N PRO A 500 8.81 6.11 -23.56
CA PRO A 500 7.61 6.62 -24.20
C PRO A 500 7.45 8.13 -23.95
N TYR A 501 6.98 8.87 -24.96
CA TYR A 501 6.68 10.30 -24.79
C TYR A 501 5.71 10.56 -23.63
N ARG A 502 4.73 9.66 -23.43
CA ARG A 502 3.76 9.72 -22.32
C ARG A 502 4.28 8.95 -21.12
N SER A 503 5.34 9.44 -20.52
CA SER A 503 5.89 8.86 -19.29
C SER A 503 6.36 9.93 -18.32
N VAL A 504 6.44 9.55 -17.07
CA VAL A 504 7.18 10.25 -16.02
C VAL A 504 8.52 9.56 -15.91
N CYS A 505 9.56 10.23 -16.39
CA CYS A 505 10.93 9.73 -16.32
C CYS A 505 11.57 10.22 -15.02
N THR A 506 12.15 9.32 -14.26
CA THR A 506 12.87 9.63 -13.03
C THR A 506 14.08 8.71 -12.85
N ILE A 507 15.06 9.19 -12.10
CA ILE A 507 16.23 8.37 -11.73
C ILE A 507 15.92 7.46 -10.54
N SER A 508 14.99 7.84 -9.68
CA SER A 508 14.65 7.15 -8.44
C SER A 508 13.22 7.45 -8.02
N THR A 509 12.67 6.65 -7.10
CA THR A 509 11.40 6.88 -6.42
C THR A 509 11.59 6.87 -4.90
N HIS A 510 10.51 7.09 -4.15
CA HIS A 510 10.51 6.99 -2.68
C HIS A 510 10.63 5.54 -2.16
N ASP A 511 10.47 4.54 -3.03
CA ASP A 511 10.63 3.10 -2.71
C ASP A 511 12.06 2.61 -2.87
N MET A 512 12.99 3.50 -3.21
CA MET A 512 14.39 3.18 -3.50
C MET A 512 15.30 4.13 -2.73
N SER A 513 16.57 3.76 -2.63
CA SER A 513 17.63 4.66 -2.09
C SER A 513 17.61 6.01 -2.80
N THR A 514 17.88 7.08 -2.07
CA THR A 514 18.15 8.38 -2.69
C THR A 514 19.28 8.27 -3.69
N LEU A 515 19.38 9.19 -4.65
CA LEU A 515 20.46 9.16 -5.64
C LEU A 515 21.83 9.12 -4.98
N ARG A 516 22.05 9.90 -3.91
CA ARG A 516 23.31 9.88 -3.15
C ARG A 516 23.53 8.54 -2.46
N GLY A 517 22.52 8.00 -1.76
CA GLY A 517 22.64 6.69 -1.10
C GLY A 517 22.97 5.60 -2.11
N TRP A 518 22.25 5.56 -3.23
CA TRP A 518 22.49 4.60 -4.28
C TRP A 518 23.91 4.70 -4.89
N TRP A 519 24.43 5.92 -5.07
CA TRP A 519 25.77 6.13 -5.60
C TRP A 519 26.84 5.51 -4.70
N GLU A 520 26.59 5.50 -3.40
CA GLU A 520 27.56 5.09 -2.37
C GLU A 520 27.36 3.63 -1.90
N GLU A 521 26.21 2.98 -2.19
CA GLU A 521 25.91 1.63 -1.68
C GLU A 521 26.57 0.48 -2.46
N ASP A 522 26.72 0.59 -3.79
CA ASP A 522 27.42 -0.39 -4.63
C ASP A 522 28.34 0.31 -5.64
N TYR A 523 29.61 0.37 -5.30
CA TYR A 523 30.61 1.02 -6.15
C TYR A 523 30.76 0.36 -7.52
N GLN A 524 30.59 -0.95 -7.65
CA GLN A 524 30.71 -1.63 -8.94
C GLN A 524 29.55 -1.24 -9.87
N GLN A 525 28.33 -1.16 -9.34
CA GLN A 525 27.17 -0.70 -10.09
C GLN A 525 27.34 0.77 -10.49
N THR A 526 27.79 1.60 -9.59
CA THR A 526 28.06 3.03 -9.85
C THR A 526 29.13 3.21 -10.94
N GLN A 527 30.20 2.41 -10.90
CA GLN A 527 31.23 2.44 -11.94
C GLN A 527 30.68 2.07 -13.32
N ARG A 528 29.79 1.05 -13.39
CA ARG A 528 29.12 0.69 -14.65
C ARG A 528 28.21 1.80 -15.15
N TYR A 529 27.44 2.43 -14.27
CA TYR A 529 26.58 3.56 -14.60
C TYR A 529 27.38 4.76 -15.11
N TYR A 530 28.50 5.08 -14.42
CA TYR A 530 29.41 6.16 -14.81
C TYR A 530 29.96 5.99 -16.22
N ASN A 531 30.34 4.75 -16.57
CA ASN A 531 30.89 4.44 -17.88
C ASN A 531 29.79 4.34 -18.96
N ALA A 532 28.74 3.53 -18.70
CA ALA A 532 27.75 3.17 -19.73
C ALA A 532 26.69 4.26 -19.93
N THR A 533 26.22 4.90 -18.87
CA THR A 533 25.11 5.86 -18.92
C THR A 533 25.59 7.31 -19.01
N LEU A 534 26.60 7.69 -18.21
CA LEU A 534 27.13 9.04 -18.24
C LEU A 534 28.21 9.23 -19.32
N GLY A 535 28.70 8.14 -19.92
CA GLY A 535 29.69 8.17 -21.00
C GLY A 535 31.09 8.61 -20.56
N HIS A 536 31.40 8.48 -19.27
CA HIS A 536 32.70 8.84 -18.72
C HIS A 536 33.69 7.66 -18.73
N TYR A 537 34.96 7.95 -18.93
CA TYR A 537 36.03 6.98 -18.87
C TYR A 537 36.90 7.24 -17.62
N GLY A 538 37.27 6.16 -16.91
CA GLY A 538 38.11 6.24 -15.72
C GLY A 538 37.36 5.77 -14.47
N VAL A 539 37.86 6.19 -13.31
CA VAL A 539 37.35 5.79 -12.01
C VAL A 539 36.20 6.71 -11.58
N ALA A 540 35.04 6.14 -11.28
CA ALA A 540 33.91 6.91 -10.76
C ALA A 540 34.24 7.51 -9.38
N PRO A 541 33.76 8.72 -9.05
CA PRO A 541 33.86 9.26 -7.70
C PRO A 541 33.22 8.32 -6.69
N THR A 542 33.86 8.14 -5.52
CA THR A 542 33.33 7.28 -4.44
C THR A 542 32.15 7.89 -3.70
N THR A 543 31.99 9.21 -3.80
CA THR A 543 30.87 9.94 -3.21
C THR A 543 30.12 10.69 -4.31
N ALA A 544 28.80 10.83 -4.16
CA ALA A 544 28.01 11.63 -5.09
C ALA A 544 28.46 13.09 -5.04
N THR A 545 28.91 13.61 -6.18
CA THR A 545 29.26 15.02 -6.35
C THR A 545 28.13 15.78 -7.05
N PRO A 546 28.04 17.12 -6.92
CA PRO A 546 27.03 17.91 -7.63
C PRO A 546 27.14 17.86 -9.17
N GLU A 547 28.29 17.45 -9.69
CA GLU A 547 28.58 17.31 -11.12
C GLU A 547 28.11 15.95 -11.66
#